data_eed706c9de3c736335a1962373f29bec
#
_entry.id   eed706c9de3c736335a1962373f29bec
#
_cell.length_a   1.000
_cell.length_b   1.000
_cell.length_c   1.000
_cell.angle_alpha   90.00
_cell.angle_beta   90.00
_cell.angle_gamma   90.00
#
_symmetry.space_group_name_H-M   'P 1'
#
loop_
_entity.id
_entity.type
_entity.pdbx_description
1 polymer ?
#
loop_
_entity_poly.entity_id
_entity_poly.type
_entity_poly.pdbx_seq_one_letter_code
_entity_poly.pdbx_strand_id
1 'polypeptide(L)'
;MNMILKTKNLCKSFNGQTAVNNISLNIERNNLKISLEKQWNAEQLQREQIAALAHDLKTPLTVIQGNIDLINETELDDEQRLYAGYITESSEQIGIYIKALIDISRTIAGYQLHLEKFDIADYMGQIKAQASSLCLTKGICLQLETGANLGTLKADKLLLERAIMNVISNALDHSPPQGTIYVTVQKTDCFLHISITDEGGGFTPEALHHAQEQFFMGDKSRTSNMHFGMGLYITSSIIKQHGGQLVLSNSKKTGGAQVTIKIPY
;
A
#
# COMPACT_ATOMS: atom_id res chain seq x y z
N MET A 1 -33.13 -2.27 27.62
CA MET A 1 -32.23 -3.26 26.99
C MET A 1 -32.54 -3.31 25.50
N ASN A 2 -31.68 -2.74 24.67
CA ASN A 2 -31.86 -2.79 23.20
C ASN A 2 -31.17 -4.02 22.66
N MET A 3 -31.89 -5.13 22.59
CA MET A 3 -31.42 -6.37 21.99
C MET A 3 -31.46 -6.24 20.47
N ILE A 4 -30.34 -6.56 19.79
CA ILE A 4 -30.24 -6.53 18.31
C ILE A 4 -30.62 -7.87 17.72
N LEU A 5 -30.14 -8.96 18.31
CA LEU A 5 -30.37 -10.31 17.82
C LEU A 5 -30.42 -11.29 19.00
N LYS A 6 -31.45 -12.12 18.99
CA LYS A 6 -31.56 -13.25 19.89
C LYS A 6 -31.94 -14.49 19.08
N THR A 7 -31.10 -15.49 19.09
CA THR A 7 -31.40 -16.79 18.51
C THR A 7 -31.43 -17.83 19.61
N LYS A 8 -32.30 -18.81 19.51
CA LYS A 8 -32.31 -20.00 20.37
C LYS A 8 -32.24 -21.24 19.50
N ASN A 9 -31.38 -22.18 19.88
CA ASN A 9 -31.27 -23.48 19.25
C ASN A 9 -31.03 -23.39 17.71
N LEU A 10 -30.16 -22.47 17.27
CA LEU A 10 -29.81 -22.31 15.86
C LEU A 10 -29.09 -23.57 15.38
N CYS A 11 -29.66 -24.20 14.34
CA CYS A 11 -29.06 -25.35 13.65
C CYS A 11 -28.91 -25.01 12.17
N LYS A 12 -27.79 -25.38 11.57
CA LYS A 12 -27.54 -25.25 10.13
C LYS A 12 -26.86 -26.51 9.61
N SER A 13 -27.46 -27.11 8.58
CA SER A 13 -26.93 -28.29 7.92
C SER A 13 -26.61 -27.98 6.45
N PHE A 14 -25.53 -28.59 5.95
CA PHE A 14 -25.10 -28.55 4.56
C PHE A 14 -24.93 -29.99 4.08
N ASN A 15 -25.55 -30.34 2.98
CA ASN A 15 -25.47 -31.71 2.39
C ASN A 15 -25.70 -32.84 3.41
N GLY A 16 -26.67 -32.66 4.31
CA GLY A 16 -27.00 -33.69 5.32
C GLY A 16 -26.08 -33.71 6.55
N GLN A 17 -25.03 -32.93 6.58
CA GLN A 17 -24.17 -32.77 7.76
C GLN A 17 -24.50 -31.48 8.52
N THR A 18 -24.70 -31.61 9.85
CA THR A 18 -25.01 -30.45 10.69
C THR A 18 -23.71 -29.69 11.02
N ALA A 19 -23.54 -28.52 10.42
CA ALA A 19 -22.41 -27.64 10.65
C ALA A 19 -22.55 -26.78 11.91
N VAL A 20 -23.78 -26.42 12.26
CA VAL A 20 -24.12 -25.65 13.46
C VAL A 20 -25.26 -26.38 14.17
N ASN A 21 -25.06 -26.73 15.43
CA ASN A 21 -26.05 -27.46 16.20
C ASN A 21 -26.32 -26.77 17.54
N ASN A 22 -27.57 -26.42 17.77
CA ASN A 22 -28.10 -25.92 19.03
C ASN A 22 -27.34 -24.67 19.62
N ILE A 23 -26.94 -23.72 18.77
CA ILE A 23 -26.29 -22.48 19.22
C ILE A 23 -27.34 -21.44 19.57
N SER A 24 -27.25 -20.88 20.76
CA SER A 24 -28.06 -19.74 21.20
C SER A 24 -27.19 -18.49 21.25
N LEU A 25 -27.55 -17.44 20.52
CA LEU A 25 -26.84 -16.16 20.49
C LEU A 25 -27.73 -15.08 21.08
N ASN A 26 -27.13 -14.22 21.92
CA ASN A 26 -27.78 -13.04 22.48
C ASN A 26 -26.86 -11.84 22.27
N ILE A 27 -27.17 -10.98 21.31
CA ILE A 27 -26.37 -9.82 20.98
C ILE A 27 -27.13 -8.57 21.46
N GLU A 28 -26.54 -7.89 22.43
CA GLU A 28 -27.02 -6.61 22.95
C GLU A 28 -26.25 -5.45 22.34
N ARG A 29 -26.98 -4.37 21.99
CA ARG A 29 -26.43 -3.17 21.37
C ARG A 29 -25.28 -2.56 22.16
N ASN A 30 -25.39 -2.54 23.48
CA ASN A 30 -24.35 -1.98 24.37
C ASN A 30 -23.07 -2.81 24.38
N ASN A 31 -23.15 -4.14 24.38
CA ASN A 31 -21.96 -4.99 24.39
C ASN A 31 -21.18 -4.91 23.08
N LEU A 32 -21.88 -4.83 21.94
CA LEU A 32 -21.24 -4.64 20.64
C LEU A 32 -20.58 -3.27 20.54
N LYS A 33 -21.28 -2.21 21.00
CA LYS A 33 -20.73 -0.85 21.01
C LYS A 33 -19.49 -0.73 21.88
N ILE A 34 -19.53 -1.26 23.11
CA ILE A 34 -18.38 -1.25 24.02
C ILE A 34 -17.21 -2.06 23.48
N SER A 35 -17.47 -3.21 22.82
CA SER A 35 -16.42 -4.01 22.19
C SER A 35 -15.77 -3.26 21.03
N LEU A 36 -16.55 -2.64 20.17
CA LEU A 36 -16.05 -1.82 19.06
C LEU A 36 -15.28 -0.59 19.53
N GLU A 37 -15.76 0.10 20.58
CA GLU A 37 -15.05 1.24 21.20
C GLU A 37 -13.71 0.81 21.81
N LYS A 38 -13.67 -0.35 22.51
CA LYS A 38 -12.42 -0.88 23.05
C LYS A 38 -11.43 -1.25 21.97
N GLN A 39 -11.88 -1.92 20.90
CA GLN A 39 -11.04 -2.27 19.77
C GLN A 39 -10.50 -1.00 19.10
N TRP A 40 -11.37 -0.02 18.84
CA TRP A 40 -10.99 1.25 18.24
C TRP A 40 -9.96 2.01 19.09
N ASN A 41 -10.17 2.09 20.41
CA ASN A 41 -9.23 2.73 21.32
C ASN A 41 -7.87 2.00 21.38
N ALA A 42 -7.87 0.67 21.36
CA ALA A 42 -6.63 -0.11 21.34
C ALA A 42 -5.85 0.11 20.03
N GLU A 43 -6.56 0.15 18.91
CA GLU A 43 -5.96 0.47 17.61
C GLU A 43 -5.41 1.90 17.58
N GLN A 44 -6.10 2.89 18.13
CA GLN A 44 -5.62 4.27 18.23
C GLN A 44 -4.35 4.37 19.08
N LEU A 45 -4.35 3.75 20.26
CA LEU A 45 -3.19 3.75 21.17
C LEU A 45 -1.96 3.12 20.50
N GLN A 46 -2.14 1.98 19.81
CA GLN A 46 -1.06 1.33 19.08
C GLN A 46 -0.46 2.26 18.01
N ARG A 47 -1.29 3.02 17.32
CA ARG A 47 -0.88 3.98 16.27
C ARG A 47 -0.10 5.15 16.84
N GLU A 48 -0.59 5.75 17.94
CA GLU A 48 0.11 6.82 18.63
C GLU A 48 1.49 6.37 19.11
N GLN A 49 1.60 5.14 19.61
CA GLN A 49 2.88 4.53 19.98
C GLN A 49 3.82 4.36 18.80
N ILE A 50 3.31 3.88 17.63
CA ILE A 50 4.11 3.74 16.42
C ILE A 50 4.58 5.12 15.91
N ALA A 51 3.72 6.13 15.93
CA ALA A 51 4.09 7.48 15.50
C ALA A 51 5.15 8.10 16.42
N ALA A 52 5.03 7.93 17.72
CA ALA A 52 6.00 8.39 18.70
C ALA A 52 7.35 7.70 18.52
N LEU A 53 7.37 6.37 18.41
CA LEU A 53 8.60 5.59 18.16
C LEU A 53 9.27 6.00 16.86
N ALA A 54 8.51 6.18 15.79
CA ALA A 54 9.05 6.60 14.50
C ALA A 54 9.65 8.02 14.56
N HIS A 55 9.04 8.93 15.30
CA HIS A 55 9.58 10.26 15.57
C HIS A 55 10.90 10.17 16.34
N ASP A 56 10.94 9.37 17.39
CA ASP A 56 12.11 9.22 18.25
C ASP A 56 13.29 8.53 17.54
N LEU A 57 12.99 7.64 16.59
CA LEU A 57 14.00 7.02 15.73
C LEU A 57 14.54 7.96 14.64
N LYS A 58 13.74 8.93 14.18
CA LYS A 58 14.17 9.89 13.16
C LYS A 58 15.34 10.75 13.64
N THR A 59 15.34 11.17 14.89
CA THR A 59 16.37 12.05 15.47
C THR A 59 17.76 11.41 15.43
N PRO A 60 18.00 10.20 16.01
CA PRO A 60 19.31 9.56 15.95
C PRO A 60 19.72 9.21 14.51
N LEU A 61 18.78 8.87 13.65
CA LEU A 61 19.08 8.61 12.25
C LEU A 61 19.59 9.86 11.52
N THR A 62 18.99 11.01 11.76
CA THR A 62 19.46 12.29 11.19
C THR A 62 20.88 12.61 11.65
N VAL A 63 21.22 12.29 12.92
CA VAL A 63 22.59 12.45 13.44
C VAL A 63 23.57 11.51 12.74
N ILE A 64 23.19 10.24 12.51
CA ILE A 64 24.02 9.26 11.79
C ILE A 64 24.25 9.74 10.36
N GLN A 65 23.19 10.15 9.63
CA GLN A 65 23.29 10.67 8.27
C GLN A 65 24.19 11.91 8.20
N GLY A 66 24.00 12.88 9.07
CA GLY A 66 24.85 14.08 9.11
C GLY A 66 26.32 13.79 9.39
N ASN A 67 26.63 12.83 10.28
CA ASN A 67 28.01 12.45 10.54
C ASN A 67 28.65 11.70 9.35
N ILE A 68 27.89 10.82 8.68
CA ILE A 68 28.44 10.10 7.52
C ILE A 68 28.64 11.04 6.32
N ASP A 69 27.77 12.05 6.14
CA ASP A 69 27.95 13.09 5.14
C ASP A 69 29.28 13.86 5.39
N LEU A 70 29.53 14.27 6.65
CA LEU A 70 30.78 14.92 7.04
C LEU A 70 32.00 14.01 6.83
N ILE A 71 31.89 12.72 7.13
CA ILE A 71 32.96 11.74 6.88
C ILE A 71 33.24 11.65 5.38
N ASN A 72 32.20 11.61 4.53
CA ASN A 72 32.36 11.54 3.08
C ASN A 72 33.00 12.80 2.46
N GLU A 73 32.99 13.94 3.17
CA GLU A 73 33.70 15.17 2.76
C GLU A 73 35.22 15.15 3.09
N THR A 74 35.67 14.15 3.85
CA THR A 74 37.10 14.01 4.20
C THR A 74 37.86 13.09 3.21
N GLU A 75 39.18 13.10 3.26
CA GLU A 75 39.98 12.13 2.53
C GLU A 75 39.87 10.75 3.19
N LEU A 76 39.24 9.81 2.47
CA LEU A 76 39.03 8.44 2.91
C LEU A 76 39.91 7.49 2.09
N ASP A 77 40.51 6.49 2.75
CA ASP A 77 41.08 5.33 2.05
C ASP A 77 39.95 4.44 1.46
N ASP A 78 40.35 3.46 0.65
CA ASP A 78 39.38 2.62 -0.09
C ASP A 78 38.51 1.79 0.87
N GLU A 79 39.03 1.33 2.00
CA GLU A 79 38.31 0.55 2.99
C GLU A 79 37.34 1.42 3.78
N GLN A 80 37.78 2.60 4.19
CA GLN A 80 36.92 3.58 4.86
C GLN A 80 35.79 4.05 3.97
N ARG A 81 36.04 4.28 2.67
CA ARG A 81 35.04 4.65 1.69
C ARG A 81 33.97 3.55 1.50
N LEU A 82 34.42 2.29 1.50
CA LEU A 82 33.51 1.14 1.43
C LEU A 82 32.62 1.06 2.66
N TYR A 83 33.17 1.22 3.87
CA TYR A 83 32.36 1.21 5.10
C TYR A 83 31.43 2.42 5.22
N ALA A 84 31.89 3.61 4.82
CA ALA A 84 31.03 4.79 4.75
C ALA A 84 29.85 4.56 3.82
N GLY A 85 30.07 3.94 2.65
CA GLY A 85 29.01 3.54 1.73
C GLY A 85 27.98 2.60 2.37
N TYR A 86 28.42 1.57 3.10
CA TYR A 86 27.51 0.65 3.80
C TYR A 86 26.67 1.35 4.89
N ILE A 87 27.28 2.31 5.62
CA ILE A 87 26.57 3.07 6.66
C ILE A 87 25.55 4.00 5.99
N THR A 88 25.90 4.67 4.91
CA THR A 88 25.00 5.52 4.13
C THR A 88 23.80 4.72 3.67
N GLU A 89 24.00 3.62 2.98
CA GLU A 89 22.94 2.74 2.48
C GLU A 89 22.04 2.24 3.61
N SER A 90 22.63 1.76 4.71
CA SER A 90 21.86 1.27 5.86
C SER A 90 21.04 2.37 6.53
N SER A 91 21.59 3.58 6.64
CA SER A 91 20.90 4.72 7.25
C SER A 91 19.74 5.22 6.37
N GLU A 92 19.91 5.23 5.06
CA GLU A 92 18.83 5.54 4.10
C GLU A 92 17.70 4.50 4.19
N GLN A 93 18.05 3.22 4.29
CA GLN A 93 17.09 2.13 4.48
C GLN A 93 16.26 2.34 5.77
N ILE A 94 16.90 2.63 6.89
CA ILE A 94 16.20 2.92 8.16
C ILE A 94 15.29 4.14 7.99
N GLY A 95 15.72 5.18 7.28
CA GLY A 95 14.90 6.36 6.98
C GLY A 95 13.61 6.02 6.23
N ILE A 96 13.70 5.13 5.24
CA ILE A 96 12.55 4.63 4.50
C ILE A 96 11.60 3.84 5.43
N TYR A 97 12.14 3.00 6.34
CA TYR A 97 11.33 2.28 7.34
C TYR A 97 10.56 3.23 8.25
N ILE A 98 11.24 4.23 8.82
CA ILE A 98 10.62 5.21 9.72
C ILE A 98 9.52 5.97 8.98
N LYS A 99 9.78 6.41 7.75
CA LYS A 99 8.77 7.09 6.93
C LYS A 99 7.55 6.20 6.69
N ALA A 100 7.76 4.95 6.36
CA ALA A 100 6.68 3.99 6.14
C ALA A 100 5.87 3.72 7.42
N LEU A 101 6.50 3.64 8.59
CA LEU A 101 5.82 3.51 9.90
C LEU A 101 4.95 4.74 10.21
N ILE A 102 5.47 5.96 9.99
CA ILE A 102 4.71 7.21 10.15
C ILE A 102 3.50 7.22 9.21
N ASP A 103 3.69 6.80 8.00
CA ASP A 103 2.65 6.76 6.99
C ASP A 103 1.53 5.77 7.33
N ILE A 104 1.88 4.59 7.85
CA ILE A 104 0.91 3.62 8.38
C ILE A 104 0.13 4.24 9.55
N SER A 105 0.84 4.81 10.52
CA SER A 105 0.22 5.46 11.67
C SER A 105 -0.80 6.52 11.23
N ARG A 106 -0.46 7.36 10.28
CA ARG A 106 -1.34 8.41 9.74
C ARG A 106 -2.50 7.85 8.92
N THR A 107 -2.25 6.88 8.05
CA THR A 107 -3.25 6.33 7.13
C THR A 107 -4.33 5.54 7.85
N ILE A 108 -3.98 4.87 8.96
CA ILE A 108 -4.92 4.06 9.73
C ILE A 108 -5.64 4.89 10.83
N ALA A 109 -5.12 6.05 11.25
CA ALA A 109 -5.54 6.82 12.43
C ALA A 109 -6.82 7.68 12.26
N GLY A 110 -7.78 7.30 11.41
CA GLY A 110 -8.98 8.10 11.21
C GLY A 110 -8.68 9.43 10.50
N TYR A 111 -7.70 9.42 9.61
CA TYR A 111 -7.44 10.53 8.70
C TYR A 111 -8.74 10.89 7.98
N GLN A 112 -9.23 12.11 8.20
CA GLN A 112 -10.36 12.62 7.44
C GLN A 112 -9.88 12.88 6.03
N LEU A 113 -10.41 12.13 5.06
CA LEU A 113 -10.10 12.32 3.65
C LEU A 113 -10.42 13.76 3.24
N HIS A 114 -9.46 14.45 2.66
CA HIS A 114 -9.67 15.73 2.00
C HIS A 114 -10.22 15.48 0.59
N LEU A 115 -11.52 15.20 0.53
CA LEU A 115 -12.19 14.88 -0.72
C LEU A 115 -12.35 16.13 -1.59
N GLU A 116 -11.66 16.20 -2.69
CA GLU A 116 -11.79 17.22 -3.73
C GLU A 116 -12.26 16.61 -5.06
N LYS A 117 -12.91 17.43 -5.88
CA LYS A 117 -13.38 17.00 -7.20
C LYS A 117 -12.38 17.43 -8.26
N PHE A 118 -11.90 16.49 -9.07
CA PHE A 118 -10.94 16.75 -10.13
C PHE A 118 -11.24 15.92 -11.38
N ASP A 119 -10.75 16.38 -12.53
CA ASP A 119 -10.81 15.63 -13.79
C ASP A 119 -9.82 14.47 -13.77
N ILE A 120 -10.29 13.27 -14.15
CA ILE A 120 -9.50 12.04 -14.08
C ILE A 120 -8.41 12.03 -15.16
N ALA A 121 -8.70 12.52 -16.37
CA ALA A 121 -7.74 12.50 -17.47
C ALA A 121 -6.56 13.43 -17.18
N ASP A 122 -6.84 14.65 -16.70
CA ASP A 122 -5.82 15.62 -16.29
C ASP A 122 -4.96 15.08 -15.14
N TYR A 123 -5.62 14.49 -14.15
CA TYR A 123 -4.93 13.90 -12.99
C TYR A 123 -4.00 12.76 -13.39
N MET A 124 -4.47 11.83 -14.22
CA MET A 124 -3.64 10.72 -14.71
C MET A 124 -2.51 11.19 -15.63
N GLY A 125 -2.70 12.30 -16.35
CA GLY A 125 -1.64 12.97 -17.11
C GLY A 125 -0.51 13.47 -16.20
N GLN A 126 -0.83 14.07 -15.04
CA GLN A 126 0.16 14.50 -14.04
C GLN A 126 0.91 13.31 -13.44
N ILE A 127 0.20 12.24 -13.08
CA ILE A 127 0.81 10.98 -12.59
C ILE A 127 1.76 10.40 -13.63
N LYS A 128 1.35 10.35 -14.91
CA LYS A 128 2.20 9.88 -16.00
C LYS A 128 3.49 10.69 -16.10
N ALA A 129 3.42 12.01 -16.06
CA ALA A 129 4.59 12.88 -16.17
C ALA A 129 5.60 12.60 -15.05
N GLN A 130 5.12 12.51 -13.80
CA GLN A 130 5.94 12.20 -12.64
C GLN A 130 6.55 10.79 -12.70
N ALA A 131 5.74 9.78 -13.02
CA ALA A 131 6.18 8.38 -13.09
C ALA A 131 7.15 8.14 -14.26
N SER A 132 6.96 8.82 -15.40
CA SER A 132 7.86 8.71 -16.57
C SER A 132 9.29 9.11 -16.23
N SER A 133 9.48 10.14 -15.39
CA SER A 133 10.82 10.56 -14.96
C SER A 133 11.53 9.44 -14.18
N LEU A 134 10.81 8.74 -13.31
CA LEU A 134 11.34 7.58 -12.55
C LEU A 134 11.62 6.39 -13.45
N CYS A 135 10.75 6.11 -14.41
CA CYS A 135 10.92 5.00 -15.35
C CYS A 135 12.14 5.19 -16.24
N LEU A 136 12.38 6.42 -16.72
CA LEU A 136 13.52 6.78 -17.56
C LEU A 136 14.87 6.51 -16.89
N THR A 137 14.99 6.76 -15.58
CA THR A 137 16.25 6.50 -14.84
C THR A 137 16.60 5.01 -14.81
N LYS A 138 15.62 4.11 -14.96
CA LYS A 138 15.82 2.65 -15.02
C LYS A 138 15.70 2.09 -16.45
N GLY A 139 15.55 2.96 -17.47
CA GLY A 139 15.41 2.53 -18.87
C GLY A 139 14.12 1.78 -19.16
N ILE A 140 13.05 2.03 -18.38
CA ILE A 140 11.74 1.38 -18.52
C ILE A 140 10.75 2.37 -19.17
N CYS A 141 9.89 1.87 -20.05
CA CYS A 141 8.85 2.67 -20.71
C CYS A 141 7.56 2.66 -19.87
N LEU A 142 6.89 3.82 -19.75
CA LEU A 142 5.57 3.92 -19.14
C LEU A 142 4.53 4.26 -20.21
N GLN A 143 3.55 3.39 -20.41
CA GLN A 143 2.43 3.59 -21.32
C GLN A 143 1.14 3.84 -20.52
N LEU A 144 0.45 4.94 -20.81
CA LEU A 144 -0.85 5.27 -20.21
C LEU A 144 -1.92 5.20 -21.30
N GLU A 145 -2.90 4.35 -21.07
CA GLU A 145 -4.12 4.23 -21.87
C GLU A 145 -5.33 4.65 -21.03
N THR A 146 -6.07 5.62 -21.50
CA THR A 146 -7.29 6.10 -20.84
C THR A 146 -8.51 5.80 -21.67
N GLY A 147 -9.54 5.26 -21.03
CA GLY A 147 -10.86 5.10 -21.66
C GLY A 147 -11.49 6.45 -22.01
N ALA A 148 -12.48 6.41 -22.89
CA ALA A 148 -13.26 7.60 -23.23
C ALA A 148 -14.18 8.02 -22.06
N ASN A 149 -14.41 9.34 -21.92
CA ASN A 149 -15.39 9.93 -21.00
C ASN A 149 -15.21 9.51 -19.52
N LEU A 150 -13.99 9.56 -19.01
CA LEU A 150 -13.70 9.23 -17.60
C LEU A 150 -14.41 10.17 -16.63
N GLY A 151 -14.55 11.47 -16.98
CA GLY A 151 -15.23 12.47 -16.18
C GLY A 151 -14.44 12.87 -14.94
N THR A 152 -15.15 13.19 -13.86
CA THR A 152 -14.54 13.67 -12.61
C THR A 152 -14.69 12.66 -11.49
N LEU A 153 -13.70 12.60 -10.60
CA LEU A 153 -13.69 11.81 -9.36
C LEU A 153 -13.68 12.74 -8.15
N LYS A 154 -14.33 12.32 -7.05
CA LYS A 154 -14.23 12.96 -5.75
C LYS A 154 -13.42 12.08 -4.82
N ALA A 155 -12.15 12.44 -4.59
CA ALA A 155 -11.22 11.64 -3.78
C ALA A 155 -10.19 12.55 -3.10
N ASP A 156 -9.41 11.99 -2.18
CA ASP A 156 -8.22 12.66 -1.65
C ASP A 156 -7.09 12.48 -2.68
N LYS A 157 -6.80 13.57 -3.38
CA LYS A 157 -5.87 13.58 -4.52
C LYS A 157 -4.45 13.16 -4.12
N LEU A 158 -3.97 13.63 -2.96
CA LEU A 158 -2.61 13.32 -2.48
C LEU A 158 -2.47 11.86 -2.05
N LEU A 159 -3.44 11.33 -1.32
CA LEU A 159 -3.43 9.92 -0.92
C LEU A 159 -3.58 8.99 -2.12
N LEU A 160 -4.43 9.35 -3.08
CA LEU A 160 -4.60 8.56 -4.29
C LEU A 160 -3.33 8.56 -5.15
N GLU A 161 -2.67 9.73 -5.32
CA GLU A 161 -1.37 9.83 -5.99
C GLU A 161 -0.35 8.90 -5.34
N ARG A 162 -0.25 8.94 -4.02
CA ARG A 162 0.64 8.07 -3.26
C ARG A 162 0.34 6.59 -3.50
N ALA A 163 -0.93 6.19 -3.49
CA ALA A 163 -1.34 4.82 -3.75
C ALA A 163 -0.92 4.36 -5.16
N ILE A 164 -1.15 5.18 -6.18
CA ILE A 164 -0.78 4.87 -7.56
C ILE A 164 0.74 4.82 -7.72
N MET A 165 1.47 5.78 -7.17
CA MET A 165 2.93 5.83 -7.25
C MET A 165 3.59 4.65 -6.53
N ASN A 166 3.06 4.19 -5.40
CA ASN A 166 3.53 2.97 -4.74
C ASN A 166 3.39 1.74 -5.65
N VAL A 167 2.28 1.60 -6.37
CA VAL A 167 2.08 0.48 -7.31
C VAL A 167 3.02 0.60 -8.51
N ILE A 168 3.21 1.81 -9.06
CA ILE A 168 4.14 2.04 -10.18
C ILE A 168 5.58 1.76 -9.73
N SER A 169 5.97 2.15 -8.52
CA SER A 169 7.31 1.85 -7.98
C SER A 169 7.53 0.34 -7.85
N ASN A 170 6.55 -0.40 -7.34
CA ASN A 170 6.63 -1.87 -7.30
C ASN A 170 6.77 -2.47 -8.71
N ALA A 171 5.97 -2.02 -9.67
CA ALA A 171 6.05 -2.46 -11.05
C ALA A 171 7.43 -2.16 -11.65
N LEU A 172 8.01 -1.00 -11.33
CA LEU A 172 9.34 -0.58 -11.78
C LEU A 172 10.46 -1.48 -11.26
N ASP A 173 10.36 -1.93 -9.98
CA ASP A 173 11.37 -2.79 -9.36
C ASP A 173 11.34 -4.23 -9.86
N HIS A 174 10.16 -4.68 -10.28
CA HIS A 174 9.97 -6.06 -10.78
C HIS A 174 10.01 -6.17 -12.30
N SER A 175 10.05 -5.05 -13.03
CA SER A 175 10.16 -5.03 -14.50
C SER A 175 11.58 -5.39 -14.96
N PRO A 176 11.71 -6.13 -16.07
CA PRO A 176 13.00 -6.36 -16.68
C PRO A 176 13.58 -5.05 -17.26
N PRO A 177 14.91 -4.96 -17.44
CA PRO A 177 15.55 -3.85 -18.15
C PRO A 177 14.91 -3.65 -19.52
N GLN A 178 14.65 -2.40 -19.92
CA GLN A 178 13.98 -2.03 -21.17
C GLN A 178 12.53 -2.53 -21.29
N GLY A 179 11.93 -2.99 -20.18
CA GLY A 179 10.52 -3.41 -20.13
C GLY A 179 9.54 -2.25 -20.22
N THR A 180 8.25 -2.58 -20.21
CA THR A 180 7.17 -1.61 -20.26
C THR A 180 6.22 -1.79 -19.09
N ILE A 181 5.83 -0.68 -18.46
CA ILE A 181 4.75 -0.62 -17.48
C ILE A 181 3.51 -0.05 -18.16
N TYR A 182 2.42 -0.81 -18.14
CA TYR A 182 1.14 -0.42 -18.72
C TYR A 182 0.23 0.10 -17.63
N VAL A 183 -0.25 1.32 -17.77
CA VAL A 183 -1.27 1.91 -16.90
C VAL A 183 -2.53 2.08 -17.73
N THR A 184 -3.60 1.39 -17.34
CA THR A 184 -4.90 1.50 -18.02
C THR A 184 -5.93 2.08 -17.05
N VAL A 185 -6.71 3.06 -17.54
CA VAL A 185 -7.76 3.72 -16.74
C VAL A 185 -9.08 3.54 -17.44
N GLN A 186 -10.02 2.90 -16.77
CA GLN A 186 -11.34 2.58 -17.32
C GLN A 186 -12.43 2.91 -16.32
N LYS A 187 -13.54 3.41 -16.83
CA LYS A 187 -14.74 3.66 -16.05
C LYS A 187 -15.76 2.56 -16.28
N THR A 188 -16.31 2.03 -15.18
CA THR A 188 -17.53 1.22 -15.18
C THR A 188 -18.67 2.01 -14.53
N ASP A 189 -19.88 1.45 -14.47
CA ASP A 189 -21.04 2.14 -13.90
C ASP A 189 -20.83 2.59 -12.45
N CYS A 190 -20.08 1.83 -11.67
CA CYS A 190 -19.90 2.08 -10.23
C CYS A 190 -18.46 2.45 -9.82
N PHE A 191 -17.46 2.11 -10.64
CA PHE A 191 -16.06 2.21 -10.25
C PHE A 191 -15.17 2.77 -11.33
N LEU A 192 -14.19 3.58 -10.91
CA LEU A 192 -12.98 3.86 -11.67
C LEU A 192 -12.00 2.71 -11.42
N HIS A 193 -11.50 2.11 -12.50
CA HIS A 193 -10.47 1.07 -12.48
C HIS A 193 -9.17 1.67 -12.99
N ILE A 194 -8.13 1.66 -12.15
CA ILE A 194 -6.76 2.01 -12.53
C ILE A 194 -5.93 0.74 -12.41
N SER A 195 -5.52 0.17 -13.53
CA SER A 195 -4.73 -1.07 -13.56
C SER A 195 -3.30 -0.76 -13.98
N ILE A 196 -2.34 -1.19 -13.17
CA ILE A 196 -0.90 -1.10 -13.45
C ILE A 196 -0.40 -2.53 -13.67
N THR A 197 0.24 -2.75 -14.82
CA THR A 197 0.74 -4.07 -15.24
C THR A 197 2.20 -3.95 -15.65
N ASP A 198 3.04 -4.84 -15.13
CA ASP A 198 4.44 -4.95 -15.50
C ASP A 198 4.71 -6.14 -16.44
N GLU A 199 5.96 -6.27 -16.87
CA GLU A 199 6.48 -7.40 -17.67
C GLU A 199 7.43 -8.30 -16.85
N GLY A 200 7.31 -8.27 -15.52
CA GLY A 200 8.09 -9.09 -14.61
C GLY A 200 7.61 -10.53 -14.50
N GLY A 201 8.06 -11.22 -13.46
CA GLY A 201 7.70 -12.63 -13.22
C GLY A 201 6.32 -12.87 -12.61
N GLY A 202 5.53 -11.81 -12.37
CA GLY A 202 4.22 -11.88 -11.75
C GLY A 202 4.26 -12.19 -10.24
N PHE A 203 3.09 -12.23 -9.64
CA PHE A 203 2.93 -12.64 -8.24
C PHE A 203 3.00 -14.15 -8.08
N THR A 204 3.69 -14.63 -7.05
CA THR A 204 3.57 -16.02 -6.62
C THR A 204 2.18 -16.28 -6.04
N PRO A 205 1.72 -17.55 -5.96
CA PRO A 205 0.46 -17.89 -5.30
C PRO A 205 0.38 -17.37 -3.85
N GLU A 206 1.47 -17.41 -3.11
CA GLU A 206 1.59 -16.86 -1.76
C GLU A 206 1.45 -15.34 -1.76
N ALA A 207 2.12 -14.62 -2.67
CA ALA A 207 2.02 -13.19 -2.80
C ALA A 207 0.61 -12.71 -3.17
N LEU A 208 -0.13 -13.46 -4.00
CA LEU A 208 -1.53 -13.13 -4.32
C LEU A 208 -2.44 -13.13 -3.07
N HIS A 209 -2.14 -13.95 -2.07
CA HIS A 209 -2.91 -14.04 -0.83
C HIS A 209 -2.45 -13.03 0.23
N HIS A 210 -1.15 -12.81 0.35
CA HIS A 210 -0.54 -12.11 1.49
C HIS A 210 0.12 -10.77 1.17
N ALA A 211 0.32 -10.40 -0.12
CA ALA A 211 1.06 -9.19 -0.50
C ALA A 211 0.40 -7.87 -0.03
N GLN A 212 -0.85 -7.90 0.44
CA GLN A 212 -1.53 -6.77 1.06
C GLN A 212 -1.41 -6.76 2.59
N GLU A 213 -0.72 -7.72 3.19
CA GLU A 213 -0.43 -7.76 4.62
C GLU A 213 0.82 -6.93 4.95
N GLN A 214 0.91 -6.49 6.21
CA GLN A 214 2.07 -5.73 6.68
C GLN A 214 3.33 -6.59 6.62
N PHE A 215 4.42 -6.03 6.13
CA PHE A 215 5.75 -6.66 6.11
C PHE A 215 5.83 -7.96 5.27
N PHE A 216 4.87 -8.23 4.42
CA PHE A 216 4.98 -9.35 3.51
C PHE A 216 6.03 -9.08 2.43
N MET A 217 7.03 -9.94 2.34
CA MET A 217 8.07 -9.91 1.32
C MET A 217 8.20 -11.32 0.73
N GLY A 218 8.05 -11.44 -0.58
CA GLY A 218 8.35 -12.70 -1.27
C GLY A 218 9.85 -13.03 -1.20
N ASP A 219 10.21 -14.32 -1.23
CA ASP A 219 11.61 -14.77 -1.04
C ASP A 219 12.65 -14.12 -1.95
N LYS A 220 12.26 -13.73 -3.18
CA LYS A 220 13.14 -13.04 -4.14
C LYS A 220 13.33 -11.54 -3.87
N SER A 221 12.45 -10.91 -3.10
CA SER A 221 12.54 -9.49 -2.78
C SER A 221 13.39 -9.19 -1.54
N ARG A 222 13.79 -10.23 -0.78
CA ARG A 222 14.70 -10.09 0.37
C ARG A 222 16.12 -9.67 -0.03
N THR A 223 16.49 -9.83 -1.28
CA THR A 223 17.82 -9.43 -1.82
C THR A 223 17.83 -8.07 -2.49
N SER A 224 16.66 -7.45 -2.77
CA SER A 224 16.58 -6.10 -3.29
C SER A 224 16.38 -5.11 -2.12
N ASN A 225 17.39 -4.31 -1.86
CA ASN A 225 17.53 -3.44 -0.69
C ASN A 225 16.54 -2.27 -0.59
N MET A 226 15.46 -2.19 -1.37
CA MET A 226 14.67 -0.97 -1.48
C MET A 226 13.20 -1.04 -1.07
N HIS A 227 12.57 -2.21 -0.90
CA HIS A 227 11.13 -2.30 -0.62
C HIS A 227 10.79 -3.34 0.46
N PHE A 228 10.05 -2.91 1.49
CA PHE A 228 9.84 -3.63 2.76
C PHE A 228 8.47 -4.32 2.87
N GLY A 229 7.84 -4.65 1.74
CA GLY A 229 6.53 -5.30 1.77
C GLY A 229 5.40 -4.40 2.32
N MET A 230 5.60 -3.07 2.38
CA MET A 230 4.61 -2.14 2.91
C MET A 230 3.85 -1.33 1.86
N GLY A 231 4.37 -1.23 0.64
CA GLY A 231 3.76 -0.41 -0.41
C GLY A 231 2.33 -0.84 -0.75
N LEU A 232 2.10 -2.14 -0.96
CA LEU A 232 0.76 -2.66 -1.27
C LEU A 232 -0.18 -2.62 -0.06
N TYR A 233 0.32 -2.79 1.16
CA TYR A 233 -0.46 -2.60 2.38
C TYR A 233 -0.94 -1.16 2.54
N ILE A 234 -0.05 -0.17 2.38
CA ILE A 234 -0.40 1.26 2.41
C ILE A 234 -1.40 1.59 1.31
N THR A 235 -1.17 1.10 0.09
CA THR A 235 -2.10 1.25 -1.03
C THR A 235 -3.47 0.67 -0.70
N SER A 236 -3.53 -0.57 -0.19
CA SER A 236 -4.78 -1.22 0.22
C SER A 236 -5.53 -0.41 1.28
N SER A 237 -4.80 0.14 2.27
CA SER A 237 -5.38 0.97 3.33
C SER A 237 -5.97 2.28 2.79
N ILE A 238 -5.24 2.98 1.92
CA ILE A 238 -5.71 4.22 1.26
C ILE A 238 -6.98 3.95 0.45
N ILE A 239 -6.96 2.89 -0.36
CA ILE A 239 -8.07 2.56 -1.25
C ILE A 239 -9.31 2.12 -0.45
N LYS A 240 -9.14 1.37 0.64
CA LYS A 240 -10.23 1.03 1.57
C LYS A 240 -10.86 2.26 2.22
N GLN A 241 -10.08 3.26 2.60
CA GLN A 241 -10.61 4.53 3.14
C GLN A 241 -11.46 5.28 2.12
N HIS A 242 -11.14 5.17 0.82
CA HIS A 242 -11.96 5.70 -0.27
C HIS A 242 -13.18 4.82 -0.61
N GLY A 243 -13.47 3.78 0.19
CA GLY A 243 -14.56 2.84 -0.10
C GLY A 243 -14.28 1.90 -1.28
N GLY A 244 -13.04 1.85 -1.73
CA GLY A 244 -12.57 1.07 -2.88
C GLY A 244 -11.98 -0.29 -2.51
N GLN A 245 -11.39 -0.93 -3.51
CA GLN A 245 -10.75 -2.24 -3.40
C GLN A 245 -9.45 -2.30 -4.20
N LEU A 246 -8.43 -2.94 -3.65
CA LEU A 246 -7.21 -3.31 -4.35
C LEU A 246 -7.28 -4.78 -4.77
N VAL A 247 -7.05 -5.06 -6.05
CA VAL A 247 -7.07 -6.42 -6.61
C VAL A 247 -5.72 -6.75 -7.22
N LEU A 248 -5.16 -7.90 -6.82
CA LEU A 248 -3.90 -8.42 -7.33
C LEU A 248 -4.18 -9.60 -8.27
N SER A 249 -3.48 -9.65 -9.38
CA SER A 249 -3.56 -10.73 -10.36
C SER A 249 -2.28 -10.79 -11.21
N ASN A 250 -2.15 -11.82 -12.03
CA ASN A 250 -1.12 -11.89 -13.07
C ASN A 250 -1.74 -11.66 -14.44
N SER A 251 -1.07 -10.84 -15.25
CA SER A 251 -1.49 -10.53 -16.61
C SER A 251 -1.29 -11.72 -17.52
N LYS A 252 -2.34 -12.14 -18.23
CA LYS A 252 -2.23 -13.21 -19.25
C LYS A 252 -1.45 -12.73 -20.49
N LYS A 253 -1.38 -11.41 -20.72
CA LYS A 253 -0.75 -10.81 -21.90
C LYS A 253 0.78 -10.70 -21.72
N THR A 254 1.21 -10.22 -20.54
CA THR A 254 2.63 -9.97 -20.26
C THR A 254 3.28 -11.06 -19.41
N GLY A 255 2.49 -11.85 -18.70
CA GLY A 255 2.96 -12.78 -17.64
C GLY A 255 3.33 -12.07 -16.34
N GLY A 256 3.44 -10.74 -16.33
CA GLY A 256 3.84 -9.93 -15.20
C GLY A 256 2.71 -9.70 -14.19
N ALA A 257 3.03 -9.00 -13.11
CA ALA A 257 2.05 -8.65 -12.08
C ALA A 257 1.08 -7.57 -12.59
N GLN A 258 -0.17 -7.69 -12.18
CA GLN A 258 -1.21 -6.70 -12.43
C GLN A 258 -1.88 -6.31 -11.12
N VAL A 259 -1.81 -5.03 -10.79
CA VAL A 259 -2.48 -4.44 -9.62
C VAL A 259 -3.59 -3.52 -10.11
N THR A 260 -4.82 -3.78 -9.70
CA THR A 260 -5.99 -2.97 -10.07
C THR A 260 -6.56 -2.26 -8.84
N ILE A 261 -6.54 -0.94 -8.89
CA ILE A 261 -7.18 -0.03 -7.94
C ILE A 261 -8.61 0.21 -8.42
N LYS A 262 -9.60 -0.09 -7.58
CA LYS A 262 -11.02 0.18 -7.84
C LYS A 262 -11.52 1.22 -6.85
N ILE A 263 -11.99 2.37 -7.35
CA ILE A 263 -12.52 3.47 -6.51
C ILE A 263 -13.96 3.75 -6.93
N PRO A 264 -14.92 3.84 -5.99
CA PRO A 264 -16.29 4.23 -6.31
C PRO A 264 -16.34 5.69 -6.77
N TYR A 265 -17.32 6.00 -7.64
CA TYR A 265 -17.60 7.37 -8.10
C TYR A 265 -18.37 8.17 -7.08
#